data_38b026d32f3d20ea77cfa3ddd85b965a
#
_entry.id   38b026d32f3d20ea77cfa3ddd85b965a
#
_cell.length_a   1.000
_cell.length_b   1.000
_cell.length_c   1.000
_cell.angle_alpha   90.00
_cell.angle_beta   90.00
_cell.angle_gamma   90.00
#
_symmetry.space_group_name_H-M   'P 1'
#
loop_
_entity.id
_entity.type
_entity.pdbx_description
1 polymer ?
#
loop_
_entity_poly.entity_id
_entity_poly.type
_entity_poly.pdbx_seq_one_letter_code
_entity_poly.pdbx_strand_id
1 'polypeptide(L)'
;MRIPSGYLYYDTPIGILCLDTLFPKPPGQLRNPLTFDFPVVCRVLRGVGAKEILSSTSAQLETLFVDAARELERDGVRAIAGSCGFMALFQKAVASAVS
;
A
#
# COMPACT_ATOMS: atom_id res chain seq x y z
N MET A 1 -21.99 -12.36 -16.76
CA MET A 1 -20.90 -11.41 -16.43
C MET A 1 -19.56 -12.06 -16.78
N ARG A 2 -18.70 -11.32 -17.42
CA ARG A 2 -17.37 -11.81 -17.76
C ARG A 2 -16.35 -11.32 -16.71
N ILE A 3 -15.64 -12.26 -16.09
CA ILE A 3 -14.57 -11.90 -15.14
C ILE A 3 -13.25 -11.90 -15.90
N PRO A 4 -12.53 -10.77 -15.96
CA PRO A 4 -11.26 -10.74 -16.67
C PRO A 4 -10.23 -11.63 -15.98
N SER A 5 -9.32 -12.18 -16.77
CA SER A 5 -8.21 -12.96 -16.24
C SER A 5 -6.96 -12.08 -16.16
N GLY A 6 -5.96 -12.55 -15.45
CA GLY A 6 -4.66 -11.89 -15.38
C GLY A 6 -4.39 -11.13 -14.11
N TYR A 7 -5.35 -11.11 -13.17
CA TYR A 7 -5.17 -10.44 -11.89
C TYR A 7 -5.06 -11.44 -10.75
N LEU A 8 -4.28 -11.06 -9.74
CA LEU A 8 -4.17 -11.85 -8.53
C LEU A 8 -5.38 -11.64 -7.62
N TYR A 9 -5.92 -10.41 -7.59
CA TYR A 9 -7.05 -10.07 -6.73
C TYR A 9 -8.24 -9.62 -7.55
N TYR A 10 -9.44 -10.05 -7.14
CA TYR A 10 -10.70 -9.63 -7.72
C TYR A 10 -11.62 -9.11 -6.62
N ASP A 11 -12.39 -8.07 -6.93
CA ASP A 11 -13.33 -7.45 -5.99
C ASP A 11 -12.64 -6.92 -4.73
N THR A 12 -11.35 -6.57 -4.86
CA THR A 12 -10.58 -5.94 -3.80
C THR A 12 -10.19 -4.54 -4.28
N PRO A 13 -11.04 -3.53 -4.00
CA PRO A 13 -10.86 -2.22 -4.62
C PRO A 13 -9.64 -1.45 -4.10
N ILE A 14 -9.21 -1.71 -2.87
CA ILE A 14 -8.18 -0.89 -2.21
C ILE A 14 -7.00 -1.73 -1.80
N GLY A 15 -5.81 -1.28 -2.19
CA GLY A 15 -4.54 -1.77 -1.67
C GLY A 15 -3.96 -0.77 -0.69
N ILE A 16 -3.37 -1.27 0.39
CA ILE A 16 -2.77 -0.43 1.42
C ILE A 16 -1.29 -0.72 1.49
N LEU A 17 -0.47 0.32 1.31
CA LEU A 17 0.98 0.23 1.51
C LEU A 17 1.25 0.37 3.01
N CYS A 18 1.94 -0.59 3.59
CA CYS A 18 2.15 -0.68 5.01
C CYS A 18 3.63 -0.68 5.36
N LEU A 19 3.96 -0.05 6.48
CA LEU A 19 5.30 -0.16 7.05
C LEU A 19 5.47 -1.52 7.71
N ASP A 20 6.72 -1.95 7.82
CA ASP A 20 7.07 -3.22 8.47
C ASP A 20 7.10 -2.99 9.99
N THR A 21 5.93 -3.02 10.61
CA THR A 21 5.75 -2.78 12.03
C THR A 21 4.93 -3.90 12.66
N LEU A 22 5.21 -4.18 13.92
CA LEU A 22 4.58 -5.28 14.65
C LEU A 22 3.74 -4.83 15.84
N PHE A 23 3.57 -3.51 16.03
CA PHE A 23 2.72 -3.04 17.13
C PHE A 23 1.24 -3.38 16.85
N PRO A 24 0.41 -3.46 17.90
CA PRO A 24 -1.01 -3.80 17.72
C PRO A 24 -1.73 -2.82 16.82
N LYS A 25 -2.66 -3.35 16.00
CA LYS A 25 -3.45 -2.54 15.07
C LYS A 25 -4.92 -2.87 15.33
N PRO A 26 -5.56 -2.14 16.26
CA PRO A 26 -6.97 -2.39 16.59
C PRO A 26 -7.91 -1.96 15.46
N PRO A 27 -9.18 -2.37 15.51
CA PRO A 27 -10.17 -1.88 14.54
C PRO A 27 -10.20 -0.36 14.52
N GLY A 28 -10.30 0.21 13.34
CA GLY A 28 -10.17 1.66 13.09
C GLY A 28 -8.84 2.05 12.49
N GLN A 29 -7.83 1.20 12.63
CA GLN A 29 -6.52 1.41 12.02
C GLN A 29 -6.54 0.81 10.61
N LEU A 30 -5.88 1.49 9.65
CA LEU A 30 -5.94 1.08 8.25
C LEU A 30 -5.44 -0.34 7.99
N ARG A 31 -4.51 -0.82 8.81
CA ARG A 31 -3.93 -2.12 8.62
C ARG A 31 -4.77 -3.27 9.20
N ASN A 32 -5.83 -2.95 9.93
CA ASN A 32 -6.73 -3.96 10.46
C ASN A 32 -7.88 -4.18 9.46
N PRO A 33 -8.05 -5.39 8.91
CA PRO A 33 -9.11 -5.63 7.93
C PRO A 33 -10.52 -5.43 8.47
N LEU A 34 -10.71 -5.47 9.78
CA LEU A 34 -12.01 -5.22 10.40
C LEU A 34 -12.41 -3.74 10.41
N THR A 35 -11.48 -2.85 10.04
CA THR A 35 -11.77 -1.41 9.92
C THR A 35 -12.74 -1.12 8.79
N PHE A 36 -12.77 -1.97 7.78
CA PHE A 36 -13.54 -1.73 6.55
C PHE A 36 -14.67 -2.73 6.41
N ASP A 37 -15.75 -2.33 5.73
CA ASP A 37 -16.85 -3.22 5.37
C ASP A 37 -16.71 -3.74 3.94
N PHE A 38 -15.50 -3.66 3.38
CA PHE A 38 -15.16 -4.21 2.07
C PHE A 38 -13.74 -4.77 2.13
N PRO A 39 -13.38 -5.68 1.22
CA PRO A 39 -12.03 -6.27 1.22
C PRO A 39 -10.95 -5.25 0.91
N VAL A 40 -9.81 -5.37 1.60
CA VAL A 40 -8.60 -4.62 1.28
C VAL A 40 -7.43 -5.57 1.27
N VAL A 41 -6.37 -5.24 0.54
CA VAL A 41 -5.13 -5.98 0.57
C VAL A 41 -4.02 -5.08 1.09
N CYS A 42 -3.24 -5.61 2.04
CA CYS A 42 -2.11 -4.88 2.61
C CYS A 42 -0.82 -5.41 2.00
N ARG A 43 0.02 -4.49 1.51
CA ARG A 43 1.36 -4.81 1.05
C ARG A 43 2.36 -4.21 2.01
N VAL A 44 3.06 -5.08 2.75
CA VAL A 44 4.07 -4.65 3.72
C VAL A 44 5.39 -4.39 2.99
N LEU A 45 5.96 -3.20 3.21
CA LEU A 45 7.27 -2.85 2.69
C LEU A 45 8.31 -3.40 3.66
N ARG A 46 8.78 -4.60 3.40
CA ARG A 46 9.66 -5.31 4.32
C ARG A 46 10.95 -4.54 4.55
N GLY A 47 11.34 -4.43 5.82
CA GLY A 47 12.53 -3.72 6.23
C GLY A 47 12.34 -2.21 6.36
N VAL A 48 11.16 -1.68 6.02
CA VAL A 48 10.88 -0.25 6.09
C VAL A 48 9.95 0.04 7.25
N GLY A 49 10.52 0.32 8.40
CA GLY A 49 9.77 0.78 9.56
C GLY A 49 9.82 2.30 9.69
N ALA A 50 9.30 2.82 10.81
CA ALA A 50 9.28 4.26 11.05
C ALA A 50 10.69 4.86 11.07
N LYS A 51 11.65 4.13 11.61
CA LYS A 51 13.04 4.59 11.67
C LYS A 51 13.62 4.80 10.28
N GLU A 52 13.38 3.87 9.36
CA GLU A 52 13.90 3.93 8.01
C GLU A 52 13.26 5.08 7.24
N ILE A 53 11.96 5.32 7.42
CA ILE A 53 11.28 6.40 6.73
C ILE A 53 11.75 7.77 7.20
N LEU A 54 12.19 7.88 8.45
CA LEU A 54 12.68 9.13 9.01
C LEU A 54 14.17 9.37 8.74
N SER A 55 14.94 8.31 8.48
CA SER A 55 16.41 8.41 8.41
C SER A 55 17.00 8.07 7.03
N SER A 56 16.25 7.41 6.14
CA SER A 56 16.77 7.02 4.84
C SER A 56 16.62 8.13 3.82
N THR A 57 17.36 8.03 2.70
CA THR A 57 17.22 8.98 1.61
C THR A 57 15.87 8.78 0.92
N SER A 58 15.26 9.90 0.53
CA SER A 58 13.93 9.86 -0.09
C SER A 58 13.93 9.10 -1.43
N ALA A 59 15.04 9.10 -2.16
CA ALA A 59 15.11 8.44 -3.46
C ALA A 59 14.94 6.92 -3.34
N GLN A 60 15.58 6.30 -2.35
CA GLN A 60 15.47 4.86 -2.15
C GLN A 60 14.07 4.45 -1.71
N LEU A 61 13.48 5.19 -0.77
CA LEU A 61 12.13 4.92 -0.29
C LEU A 61 11.11 5.15 -1.38
N GLU A 62 11.26 6.20 -2.17
CA GLU A 62 10.36 6.50 -3.28
C GLU A 62 10.29 5.34 -4.25
N THR A 63 11.44 4.75 -4.60
CA THR A 63 11.48 3.59 -5.50
C THR A 63 10.72 2.41 -4.90
N LEU A 64 10.90 2.14 -3.61
CA LEU A 64 10.20 1.04 -2.95
C LEU A 64 8.69 1.25 -2.95
N PHE A 65 8.23 2.47 -2.66
CA PHE A 65 6.80 2.77 -2.65
C PHE A 65 6.20 2.69 -4.05
N VAL A 66 6.89 3.23 -5.05
CA VAL A 66 6.43 3.19 -6.43
C VAL A 66 6.34 1.75 -6.94
N ASP A 67 7.36 0.94 -6.68
CA ASP A 67 7.37 -0.45 -7.11
C ASP A 67 6.23 -1.25 -6.45
N ALA A 68 6.01 -1.05 -5.16
CA ALA A 68 4.93 -1.73 -4.44
C ALA A 68 3.56 -1.31 -4.97
N ALA A 69 3.38 -0.02 -5.27
CA ALA A 69 2.13 0.49 -5.82
C ALA A 69 1.86 -0.10 -7.20
N ARG A 70 2.87 -0.19 -8.04
CA ARG A 70 2.73 -0.81 -9.37
C ARG A 70 2.37 -2.27 -9.28
N GLU A 71 2.95 -2.99 -8.31
CA GLU A 71 2.60 -4.39 -8.09
C GLU A 71 1.14 -4.53 -7.69
N LEU A 72 0.66 -3.69 -6.77
CA LEU A 72 -0.74 -3.72 -6.36
C LEU A 72 -1.68 -3.43 -7.52
N GLU A 73 -1.37 -2.45 -8.35
CA GLU A 73 -2.19 -2.13 -9.53
C GLU A 73 -2.21 -3.31 -10.49
N ARG A 74 -1.06 -3.91 -10.75
CA ARG A 74 -0.95 -5.09 -11.63
C ARG A 74 -1.74 -6.26 -11.06
N ASP A 75 -1.79 -6.41 -9.72
CA ASP A 75 -2.51 -7.49 -9.07
C ASP A 75 -4.02 -7.27 -9.03
N GLY A 76 -4.51 -6.11 -9.41
CA GLY A 76 -5.94 -5.88 -9.63
C GLY A 76 -6.62 -4.87 -8.71
N VAL A 77 -5.91 -4.23 -7.77
CA VAL A 77 -6.54 -3.20 -6.94
C VAL A 77 -6.79 -1.94 -7.76
N ARG A 78 -7.80 -1.17 -7.37
CA ARG A 78 -8.24 0.00 -8.11
C ARG A 78 -7.80 1.32 -7.49
N ALA A 79 -7.43 1.31 -6.21
CA ALA A 79 -6.94 2.48 -5.50
C ALA A 79 -5.91 2.04 -4.48
N ILE A 80 -5.03 2.97 -4.09
CA ILE A 80 -3.92 2.67 -3.20
C ILE A 80 -3.89 3.74 -2.10
N ALA A 81 -3.77 3.29 -0.85
CA ALA A 81 -3.61 4.16 0.30
C ALA A 81 -2.35 3.80 1.07
N GLY A 82 -1.81 4.73 1.82
CA GLY A 82 -0.68 4.50 2.70
C GLY A 82 -1.13 4.50 4.15
N SER A 83 -0.56 3.60 4.96
CA SER A 83 -0.93 3.47 6.37
C SER A 83 -0.20 4.44 7.29
N CYS A 84 0.78 5.19 6.78
CA CYS A 84 1.57 6.12 7.58
C CYS A 84 1.53 7.51 6.96
N GLY A 85 1.32 8.54 7.79
CA GLY A 85 1.26 9.93 7.32
C GLY A 85 2.53 10.39 6.61
N PHE A 86 3.69 9.84 6.98
CA PHE A 86 4.94 10.20 6.31
C PHE A 86 4.98 9.73 4.85
N MET A 87 4.13 8.79 4.47
CA MET A 87 4.03 8.35 3.08
C MET A 87 3.47 9.43 2.15
N ALA A 88 2.86 10.46 2.71
CA ALA A 88 2.38 11.60 1.93
C ALA A 88 3.51 12.30 1.18
N LEU A 89 4.74 12.21 1.66
CA LEU A 89 5.91 12.75 0.98
C LEU A 89 6.12 12.14 -0.40
N PHE A 90 5.60 10.92 -0.62
CA PHE A 90 5.79 10.17 -1.85
C PHE A 90 4.52 10.07 -2.70
N GLN A 91 3.45 10.76 -2.28
CA GLN A 91 2.15 10.65 -2.96
C GLN A 91 2.24 11.01 -4.44
N LYS A 92 2.96 12.09 -4.74
CA LYS A 92 3.06 12.56 -6.13
C LYS A 92 3.75 11.54 -7.02
N ALA A 93 4.84 10.92 -6.53
CA ALA A 93 5.56 9.91 -7.27
C ALA A 93 4.71 8.66 -7.47
N VAL A 94 4.01 8.21 -6.43
CA VAL A 94 3.14 7.04 -6.53
C VAL A 94 1.98 7.32 -7.49
N ALA A 95 1.34 8.48 -7.38
CA ALA A 95 0.22 8.83 -8.25
C ALA A 95 0.63 8.89 -9.72
N SER A 96 1.88 9.30 -10.00
CA SER A 96 2.41 9.34 -11.37
C SER A 96 2.74 7.94 -11.91
N ALA A 97 2.97 6.96 -11.04
CA ALA A 97 3.38 5.62 -11.42
C ALA A 97 2.21 4.67 -11.70
N VAL A 98 1.02 5.00 -11.22
CA VAL A 98 -0.18 4.17 -11.39
C VAL A 98 -1.24 4.96 -12.14
N SER A 99 -2.19 4.23 -12.72
CA SER A 99 -3.24 4.86 -13.53
C SER A 99 -4.51 5.22 -12.75
#